data_56c07e7d35b6bb638691244b680393b6
#
_entry.id   56c07e7d35b6bb638691244b680393b6
#
_cell.length_a   1.000
_cell.length_b   1.000
_cell.length_c   1.000
_cell.angle_alpha   90.00
_cell.angle_beta   90.00
_cell.angle_gamma   90.00
#
_symmetry.space_group_name_H-M   'P 1'
#
loop_
_entity.id
_entity.type
_entity.pdbx_description
1 polymer ?
#
loop_
_entity_poly.entity_id
_entity_poly.type
_entity_poly.pdbx_seq_one_letter_code
_entity_poly.pdbx_strand_id
1 'polypeptide(L)'
;MITAPLRRAAAIAMLVGALGLAGCTGSTTDAGPSAGTDASGSDEPTGELTIFAAASLSGAFDELAAQFEAQHPEVDVLPISYDGSSVLATQLIEGASADVFASADARNMTKVADAGLAAEAEDFATNTMQIAVAPGNPDDIDGLGALTDDELIVVMCAAEVPCGATAHTLLDAASVTVTPASEEQNVTAVLAKVKSGEADAGLVYRTDVAAAGDAVDAVDIEGAEAATNVYPLTALTDAANPGAAAAFIAFVLSDAGQSVLRDFGFGAP
;
A
#
# COMPACT_ATOMS: atom_id res chain seq x y z
N MET A 1 4.74 54.77 2.08
CA MET A 1 3.84 55.24 1.01
C MET A 1 2.91 54.08 0.76
N ILE A 2 1.82 53.94 1.54
CA ILE A 2 0.50 54.54 1.47
C ILE A 2 -0.07 54.38 0.05
N THR A 3 -1.00 53.46 -0.13
CA THR A 3 -2.42 53.73 -0.44
C THR A 3 -3.23 52.44 -0.62
N ALA A 4 -4.16 52.17 0.27
CA ALA A 4 -5.51 51.63 -0.02
C ALA A 4 -6.43 52.85 -0.30
N PRO A 5 -7.74 52.76 -0.63
CA PRO A 5 -8.71 51.67 -0.65
C PRO A 5 -9.65 51.71 -1.88
N LEU A 6 -10.66 50.88 -2.02
CA LEU A 6 -12.07 51.28 -2.23
C LEU A 6 -13.08 50.11 -2.15
N ARG A 7 -13.97 50.26 -1.17
CA ARG A 7 -15.24 49.53 -1.04
C ARG A 7 -16.24 49.99 -2.14
N ARG A 8 -17.07 49.06 -2.64
CA ARG A 8 -18.43 49.40 -3.15
C ARG A 8 -19.43 48.32 -2.74
N ALA A 9 -20.36 48.75 -1.91
CA ALA A 9 -21.61 48.07 -1.59
C ALA A 9 -22.75 48.69 -2.47
N ALA A 10 -23.74 47.88 -2.85
CA ALA A 10 -25.11 48.27 -3.19
C ALA A 10 -25.88 46.96 -3.40
N ALA A 11 -26.84 46.60 -2.68
CA ALA A 11 -28.15 47.10 -2.28
C ALA A 11 -29.26 46.35 -3.06
N ILE A 12 -29.97 45.50 -2.34
CA ILE A 12 -31.44 45.29 -2.16
C ILE A 12 -32.35 45.46 -3.39
N ALA A 13 -33.14 44.41 -3.71
CA ALA A 13 -34.54 44.56 -4.11
C ALA A 13 -35.37 43.33 -3.70
N MET A 14 -36.28 43.54 -2.76
CA MET A 14 -37.45 42.70 -2.46
C MET A 14 -38.48 42.84 -3.56
N LEU A 15 -39.16 41.76 -3.91
CA LEU A 15 -40.51 41.85 -4.47
C LEU A 15 -41.39 40.72 -3.90
N VAL A 16 -42.47 41.20 -3.25
CA VAL A 16 -43.58 40.44 -2.65
C VAL A 16 -44.73 40.39 -3.69
N GLY A 17 -45.49 39.33 -3.76
CA GLY A 17 -46.79 39.24 -4.46
C GLY A 17 -47.15 37.78 -4.67
N ALA A 18 -48.10 37.27 -4.14
CA ALA A 18 -49.46 37.43 -3.71
C ALA A 18 -50.24 36.13 -4.06
N LEU A 19 -51.05 35.74 -3.12
CA LEU A 19 -52.01 34.63 -3.02
C LEU A 19 -52.86 34.33 -4.27
N GLY A 20 -53.17 33.00 -4.42
CA GLY A 20 -54.31 32.50 -5.20
C GLY A 20 -54.77 31.14 -4.64
N LEU A 21 -55.84 31.18 -3.82
CA LEU A 21 -56.62 30.00 -3.41
C LEU A 21 -57.74 29.78 -4.45
N ALA A 22 -57.94 28.53 -4.84
CA ALA A 22 -59.22 27.85 -5.17
C ALA A 22 -58.86 26.49 -5.79
N GLY A 23 -59.42 25.35 -5.49
CA GLY A 23 -60.65 24.90 -4.91
C GLY A 23 -60.75 23.38 -5.15
N CYS A 24 -61.40 22.67 -4.26
CA CYS A 24 -61.68 21.23 -4.19
C CYS A 24 -62.33 20.66 -5.47
N THR A 25 -62.03 19.39 -5.79
CA THR A 25 -63.06 18.30 -5.71
C THR A 25 -62.37 16.97 -5.91
N GLY A 26 -62.75 15.96 -5.15
CA GLY A 26 -62.20 14.66 -5.07
C GLY A 26 -62.54 13.72 -6.23
N SER A 27 -61.75 12.68 -6.32
CA SER A 27 -62.15 11.33 -6.77
C SER A 27 -61.13 10.30 -6.24
N THR A 28 -61.65 9.41 -5.46
CA THR A 28 -61.03 8.16 -5.04
C THR A 28 -60.79 7.29 -6.26
N THR A 29 -59.55 6.80 -6.48
CA THR A 29 -59.34 5.51 -7.11
C THR A 29 -57.95 4.99 -6.78
N ASP A 30 -57.95 3.81 -6.22
CA ASP A 30 -57.00 2.70 -6.33
C ASP A 30 -55.53 2.93 -5.96
N ALA A 31 -55.18 2.39 -4.81
CA ALA A 31 -53.82 2.14 -4.41
C ALA A 31 -53.22 0.95 -5.21
N GLY A 32 -52.53 1.26 -6.30
CA GLY A 32 -51.58 0.34 -6.87
C GLY A 32 -50.29 0.31 -6.01
N PRO A 33 -49.68 -0.84 -5.78
CA PRO A 33 -48.41 -0.88 -5.06
C PRO A 33 -47.38 -0.12 -5.91
N SER A 34 -46.87 0.99 -5.39
CA SER A 34 -45.64 1.59 -5.87
C SER A 34 -44.56 0.53 -5.73
N ALA A 35 -44.17 -0.07 -6.85
CA ALA A 35 -42.93 -0.77 -6.95
C ALA A 35 -41.85 0.23 -6.56
N GLY A 36 -41.33 0.06 -5.36
CA GLY A 36 -40.06 0.68 -4.98
C GLY A 36 -39.06 0.27 -6.05
N THR A 37 -38.62 1.24 -6.81
CA THR A 37 -37.42 1.11 -7.60
C THR A 37 -36.32 0.96 -6.56
N ASP A 38 -35.92 -0.28 -6.31
CA ASP A 38 -34.64 -0.57 -5.71
C ASP A 38 -33.62 0.06 -6.66
N ALA A 39 -33.19 1.26 -6.31
CA ALA A 39 -31.96 1.83 -6.85
C ALA A 39 -30.79 1.07 -6.21
N SER A 40 -30.62 -0.19 -6.60
CA SER A 40 -29.32 -0.84 -6.60
C SER A 40 -28.59 -0.30 -7.83
N GLY A 41 -28.30 0.97 -7.85
CA GLY A 41 -27.17 1.49 -8.60
C GLY A 41 -25.94 0.97 -7.89
N SER A 42 -25.27 -0.01 -8.47
CA SER A 42 -23.86 -0.19 -8.23
C SER A 42 -23.24 1.13 -8.68
N ASP A 43 -22.97 2.03 -7.73
CA ASP A 43 -22.17 3.22 -8.04
C ASP A 43 -20.80 2.70 -8.44
N GLU A 44 -20.55 2.59 -9.75
CA GLU A 44 -19.22 2.29 -10.27
C GLU A 44 -18.26 3.31 -9.68
N PRO A 45 -17.09 2.87 -9.18
CA PRO A 45 -16.12 3.78 -8.62
C PRO A 45 -15.60 4.72 -9.72
N THR A 46 -15.37 5.98 -9.38
CA THR A 46 -14.90 7.02 -10.31
C THR A 46 -13.92 7.95 -9.60
N GLY A 47 -13.12 8.70 -10.37
CA GLY A 47 -12.21 9.71 -9.84
C GLY A 47 -10.82 9.20 -9.50
N GLU A 48 -10.02 10.04 -8.87
CA GLU A 48 -8.63 9.72 -8.53
C GLU A 48 -8.53 8.79 -7.32
N LEU A 49 -7.56 7.88 -7.35
CA LEU A 49 -7.24 6.96 -6.24
C LEU A 49 -5.76 7.11 -5.88
N THR A 50 -5.48 7.49 -4.64
CA THR A 50 -4.12 7.64 -4.10
C THR A 50 -3.77 6.46 -3.21
N ILE A 51 -2.68 5.76 -3.53
CA ILE A 51 -2.25 4.55 -2.81
C ILE A 51 -0.85 4.74 -2.24
N PHE A 52 -0.69 4.42 -0.95
CA PHE A 52 0.60 4.24 -0.29
C PHE A 52 0.84 2.75 -0.09
N ALA A 53 1.92 2.21 -0.63
CA ALA A 53 2.20 0.78 -0.59
C ALA A 53 3.67 0.50 -0.23
N ALA A 54 3.90 -0.58 0.51
CA ALA A 54 5.25 -1.04 0.83
C ALA A 54 6.09 -1.23 -0.44
N ALA A 55 7.36 -0.88 -0.40
CA ALA A 55 8.28 -0.93 -1.55
C ALA A 55 8.35 -2.31 -2.22
N SER A 56 8.25 -3.38 -1.45
CA SER A 56 8.22 -4.77 -1.95
C SER A 56 6.97 -5.11 -2.79
N LEU A 57 5.93 -4.27 -2.73
CA LEU A 57 4.69 -4.46 -3.50
C LEU A 57 4.73 -3.82 -4.89
N SER A 58 5.78 -3.05 -5.22
CA SER A 58 5.76 -2.15 -6.39
C SER A 58 5.35 -2.85 -7.69
N GLY A 59 6.00 -3.95 -8.06
CA GLY A 59 5.67 -4.65 -9.30
C GLY A 59 4.24 -5.21 -9.32
N ALA A 60 3.80 -5.84 -8.21
CA ALA A 60 2.47 -6.42 -8.12
C ALA A 60 1.37 -5.34 -8.08
N PHE A 61 1.59 -4.24 -7.37
CA PHE A 61 0.61 -3.17 -7.25
C PHE A 61 0.49 -2.32 -8.52
N ASP A 62 1.58 -2.15 -9.29
CA ASP A 62 1.50 -1.54 -10.62
C ASP A 62 0.62 -2.37 -11.57
N GLU A 63 0.76 -3.69 -11.55
CA GLU A 63 -0.08 -4.59 -12.35
C GLU A 63 -1.53 -4.62 -11.83
N LEU A 64 -1.74 -4.67 -10.50
CA LEU A 64 -3.07 -4.59 -9.89
C LEU A 64 -3.78 -3.28 -10.26
N ALA A 65 -3.07 -2.15 -10.20
CA ALA A 65 -3.60 -0.85 -10.58
C ALA A 65 -4.02 -0.83 -12.06
N ALA A 66 -3.16 -1.31 -12.95
CA ALA A 66 -3.47 -1.36 -14.38
C ALA A 66 -4.70 -2.25 -14.68
N GLN A 67 -4.81 -3.41 -14.03
CA GLN A 67 -5.97 -4.29 -14.19
C GLN A 67 -7.25 -3.70 -13.57
N PHE A 68 -7.13 -3.00 -12.45
CA PHE A 68 -8.24 -2.31 -11.80
C PHE A 68 -8.80 -1.19 -12.69
N GLU A 69 -7.95 -0.32 -13.23
CA GLU A 69 -8.34 0.74 -14.17
C GLU A 69 -8.99 0.17 -15.44
N ALA A 70 -8.48 -0.96 -15.94
CA ALA A 70 -9.10 -1.62 -17.11
C ALA A 70 -10.53 -2.11 -16.82
N GLN A 71 -10.86 -2.44 -15.58
CA GLN A 71 -12.20 -2.83 -15.14
C GLN A 71 -13.07 -1.62 -14.75
N HIS A 72 -12.44 -0.55 -14.27
CA HIS A 72 -13.07 0.68 -13.80
C HIS A 72 -12.51 1.90 -14.53
N PRO A 73 -12.85 2.12 -15.81
CA PRO A 73 -12.23 3.14 -16.65
C PRO A 73 -12.50 4.59 -16.23
N GLU A 74 -13.39 4.81 -15.28
CA GLU A 74 -13.67 6.12 -14.68
C GLU A 74 -12.81 6.39 -13.42
N VAL A 75 -11.96 5.44 -13.01
CA VAL A 75 -10.97 5.61 -11.93
C VAL A 75 -9.61 5.88 -12.55
N ASP A 76 -8.89 6.86 -12.00
CA ASP A 76 -7.50 7.19 -12.32
C ASP A 76 -6.65 6.87 -11.08
N VAL A 77 -5.87 5.79 -11.13
CA VAL A 77 -4.93 5.45 -10.07
C VAL A 77 -3.69 6.32 -10.21
N LEU A 78 -3.55 7.28 -9.33
CA LEU A 78 -2.38 8.15 -9.32
C LEU A 78 -1.09 7.34 -9.12
N PRO A 79 0.08 7.85 -9.54
CA PRO A 79 1.35 7.16 -9.30
C PRO A 79 1.46 6.73 -7.83
N ILE A 80 1.58 5.42 -7.60
CA ILE A 80 1.59 4.85 -6.26
C ILE A 80 2.86 5.28 -5.53
N SER A 81 2.70 5.68 -4.27
CA SER A 81 3.83 6.06 -3.42
C SER A 81 4.40 4.81 -2.75
N TYR A 82 5.61 4.42 -3.14
CA TYR A 82 6.32 3.27 -2.62
C TYR A 82 7.44 3.67 -1.68
N ASP A 83 7.44 3.13 -0.45
CA ASP A 83 8.54 3.26 0.50
C ASP A 83 8.46 2.16 1.59
N GLY A 84 9.36 2.17 2.56
CA GLY A 84 9.23 1.34 3.76
C GLY A 84 7.92 1.65 4.51
N SER A 85 7.20 0.63 4.95
CA SER A 85 5.90 0.84 5.62
C SER A 85 5.98 1.73 6.85
N SER A 86 7.12 1.78 7.55
CA SER A 86 7.34 2.69 8.69
C SER A 86 7.42 4.15 8.26
N VAL A 87 8.02 4.42 7.10
CA VAL A 87 8.11 5.76 6.51
C VAL A 87 6.72 6.23 6.09
N LEU A 88 5.99 5.38 5.34
CA LEU A 88 4.63 5.68 4.87
C LEU A 88 3.67 5.89 6.06
N ALA A 89 3.72 5.02 7.07
CA ALA A 89 2.92 5.18 8.29
C ALA A 89 3.21 6.51 9.00
N THR A 90 4.48 6.92 9.08
CA THR A 90 4.86 8.21 9.65
C THR A 90 4.30 9.36 8.82
N GLN A 91 4.41 9.31 7.49
CA GLN A 91 3.86 10.34 6.61
C GLN A 91 2.33 10.48 6.78
N LEU A 92 1.60 9.36 6.87
CA LEU A 92 0.15 9.37 7.12
C LEU A 92 -0.19 10.00 8.47
N ILE A 93 0.53 9.64 9.53
CA ILE A 93 0.34 10.20 10.88
C ILE A 93 0.67 11.71 10.92
N GLU A 94 1.62 12.17 10.10
CA GLU A 94 1.98 13.57 9.93
C GLU A 94 1.03 14.35 9.00
N GLY A 95 0.02 13.67 8.44
CA GLY A 95 -1.07 14.30 7.67
C GLY A 95 -0.91 14.20 6.15
N ALA A 96 -0.07 13.30 5.64
CA ALA A 96 -0.10 12.97 4.21
C ALA A 96 -1.45 12.33 3.84
N SER A 97 -2.00 12.70 2.69
CA SER A 97 -3.28 12.18 2.21
C SER A 97 -3.07 10.97 1.32
N ALA A 98 -3.79 9.90 1.60
CA ALA A 98 -3.95 8.74 0.72
C ALA A 98 -5.35 8.13 0.93
N ASP A 99 -5.78 7.30 0.00
CA ASP A 99 -7.06 6.57 0.09
C ASP A 99 -6.85 5.15 0.61
N VAL A 100 -5.74 4.52 0.19
CA VAL A 100 -5.38 3.15 0.57
C VAL A 100 -3.98 3.11 1.14
N PHE A 101 -3.80 2.33 2.20
CA PHE A 101 -2.49 1.98 2.74
C PHE A 101 -2.29 0.45 2.74
N ALA A 102 -1.21 -0.03 2.09
CA ALA A 102 -0.80 -1.43 2.07
C ALA A 102 0.58 -1.58 2.71
N SER A 103 0.63 -2.25 3.85
CA SER A 103 1.83 -2.42 4.67
C SER A 103 2.47 -3.80 4.46
N ALA A 104 3.79 -3.91 4.63
CA ALA A 104 4.51 -5.17 4.64
C ALA A 104 4.59 -5.81 6.05
N ASP A 105 3.97 -5.23 7.05
CA ASP A 105 3.80 -5.83 8.38
C ASP A 105 2.58 -5.28 9.12
N ALA A 106 2.07 -6.06 10.07
CA ALA A 106 0.96 -5.67 10.93
C ALA A 106 1.35 -4.55 11.92
N ARG A 107 2.63 -4.45 12.29
CA ARG A 107 3.12 -3.46 13.28
C ARG A 107 2.96 -2.03 12.77
N ASN A 108 3.31 -1.77 11.51
CA ASN A 108 3.17 -0.43 10.93
C ASN A 108 1.70 -0.12 10.59
N MET A 109 0.90 -1.11 10.19
CA MET A 109 -0.55 -0.95 10.07
C MET A 109 -1.19 -0.58 11.40
N THR A 110 -0.81 -1.24 12.50
CA THR A 110 -1.30 -0.92 13.86
C THR A 110 -1.01 0.53 14.25
N LYS A 111 0.17 1.08 13.91
CA LYS A 111 0.47 2.50 14.19
C LYS A 111 -0.52 3.45 13.51
N VAL A 112 -0.90 3.15 12.27
CA VAL A 112 -1.87 3.96 11.52
C VAL A 112 -3.27 3.81 12.11
N ALA A 113 -3.65 2.60 12.51
CA ALA A 113 -4.93 2.34 13.20
C ALA A 113 -4.99 3.01 14.59
N ASP A 114 -3.93 2.94 15.39
CA ASP A 114 -3.85 3.58 16.70
C ASP A 114 -3.92 5.12 16.61
N ALA A 115 -3.47 5.69 15.48
CA ALA A 115 -3.63 7.11 15.17
C ALA A 115 -5.06 7.47 14.72
N GLY A 116 -5.97 6.50 14.59
CA GLY A 116 -7.35 6.69 14.15
C GLY A 116 -7.51 6.90 12.64
N LEU A 117 -6.48 6.60 11.86
CA LEU A 117 -6.45 6.81 10.40
C LEU A 117 -6.89 5.59 9.59
N ALA A 118 -7.03 4.43 10.22
CA ALA A 118 -7.52 3.20 9.60
C ALA A 118 -8.55 2.54 10.53
N ALA A 119 -9.58 1.92 9.95
CA ALA A 119 -10.59 1.18 10.73
C ALA A 119 -10.16 -0.29 10.86
N GLU A 120 -10.53 -1.11 9.90
CA GLU A 120 -10.22 -2.53 9.84
C GLU A 120 -9.26 -2.77 8.68
N ALA A 121 -8.23 -3.57 8.89
CA ALA A 121 -7.29 -3.95 7.86
C ALA A 121 -7.49 -5.42 7.50
N GLU A 122 -7.36 -5.75 6.22
CA GLU A 122 -7.48 -7.09 5.67
C GLU A 122 -6.08 -7.61 5.32
N ASP A 123 -5.75 -8.81 5.79
CA ASP A 123 -4.53 -9.48 5.36
C ASP A 123 -4.71 -9.99 3.93
N PHE A 124 -3.79 -9.68 3.02
CA PHE A 124 -3.95 -9.99 1.60
C PHE A 124 -2.80 -10.79 0.99
N ALA A 125 -1.65 -10.85 1.64
CA ALA A 125 -0.49 -11.57 1.15
C ALA A 125 0.47 -11.95 2.28
N THR A 126 1.39 -12.89 1.99
CA THR A 126 2.53 -13.19 2.84
C THR A 126 3.82 -13.19 2.03
N ASN A 127 4.97 -13.01 2.71
CA ASN A 127 6.28 -13.06 2.10
C ASN A 127 7.32 -13.61 3.08
N THR A 128 8.42 -14.16 2.55
CA THR A 128 9.56 -14.63 3.31
C THR A 128 10.86 -14.00 2.81
N MET A 129 11.90 -14.02 3.61
CA MET A 129 13.19 -13.43 3.22
C MET A 129 14.12 -14.44 2.56
N GLN A 130 15.01 -13.90 1.72
CA GLN A 130 16.19 -14.52 1.14
C GLN A 130 17.40 -13.59 1.27
N ILE A 131 18.59 -14.11 1.04
CA ILE A 131 19.79 -13.29 0.86
C ILE A 131 19.96 -13.07 -0.65
N ALA A 132 19.95 -11.82 -1.09
CA ALA A 132 20.35 -11.46 -2.44
C ALA A 132 21.86 -11.30 -2.49
N VAL A 133 22.48 -11.90 -3.51
CA VAL A 133 23.92 -11.82 -3.79
C VAL A 133 24.16 -11.47 -5.24
N ALA A 134 25.39 -11.09 -5.59
CA ALA A 134 25.76 -10.87 -6.99
C ALA A 134 25.60 -12.16 -7.82
N PRO A 135 25.32 -12.06 -9.14
CA PRO A 135 25.16 -13.22 -10.01
C PRO A 135 26.37 -14.16 -9.95
N GLY A 136 26.11 -15.45 -9.78
CA GLY A 136 27.11 -16.48 -9.62
C GLY A 136 27.62 -16.65 -8.19
N ASN A 137 27.11 -15.88 -7.22
CA ASN A 137 27.47 -15.93 -5.81
C ASN A 137 29.00 -16.03 -5.60
N PRO A 138 29.76 -15.00 -6.00
CA PRO A 138 31.23 -15.07 -6.05
C PRO A 138 31.88 -15.27 -4.67
N ASP A 139 31.18 -14.95 -3.59
CA ASP A 139 31.65 -15.02 -2.21
C ASP A 139 31.22 -16.31 -1.50
N ASP A 140 30.65 -17.28 -2.23
CA ASP A 140 30.21 -18.59 -1.74
C ASP A 140 29.29 -18.46 -0.48
N ILE A 141 28.41 -17.45 -0.43
CA ILE A 141 27.47 -17.25 0.68
C ILE A 141 26.43 -18.37 0.65
N ASP A 142 26.32 -19.15 1.73
CA ASP A 142 25.47 -20.34 1.81
C ASP A 142 24.34 -20.21 2.86
N GLY A 143 24.25 -19.06 3.55
CA GLY A 143 23.21 -18.78 4.55
C GLY A 143 23.58 -17.62 5.47
N LEU A 144 22.76 -17.41 6.52
CA LEU A 144 22.95 -16.30 7.46
C LEU A 144 24.33 -16.33 8.15
N GLY A 145 24.89 -17.52 8.40
CA GLY A 145 26.18 -17.67 9.06
C GLY A 145 27.33 -17.04 8.27
N ALA A 146 27.29 -17.11 6.94
CA ALA A 146 28.32 -16.51 6.09
C ALA A 146 28.36 -14.98 6.20
N LEU A 147 27.23 -14.33 6.54
CA LEU A 147 27.16 -12.89 6.68
C LEU A 147 27.91 -12.30 7.89
N THR A 148 28.53 -13.16 8.70
CA THR A 148 29.39 -12.74 9.82
C THR A 148 30.84 -12.46 9.39
N ASP A 149 31.18 -12.72 8.14
CA ASP A 149 32.50 -12.42 7.59
C ASP A 149 32.68 -10.89 7.48
N ASP A 150 33.67 -10.36 8.18
CA ASP A 150 33.98 -8.92 8.20
C ASP A 150 34.53 -8.39 6.86
N GLU A 151 34.90 -9.28 5.92
CA GLU A 151 35.34 -8.89 4.57
C GLU A 151 34.14 -8.63 3.64
N LEU A 152 32.92 -9.11 3.98
CA LEU A 152 31.71 -8.90 3.20
C LEU A 152 31.06 -7.54 3.50
N ILE A 153 30.63 -6.87 2.45
CA ILE A 153 29.79 -5.68 2.54
C ILE A 153 28.33 -6.13 2.57
N VAL A 154 27.78 -6.30 3.78
CA VAL A 154 26.40 -6.69 4.00
C VAL A 154 25.53 -5.46 4.21
N VAL A 155 24.39 -5.38 3.52
CA VAL A 155 23.39 -4.31 3.71
C VAL A 155 22.05 -4.90 4.18
N MET A 156 21.37 -4.17 5.02
CA MET A 156 20.09 -4.59 5.61
C MET A 156 19.11 -3.40 5.62
N CYS A 157 17.86 -3.69 5.88
CA CYS A 157 16.91 -2.64 6.26
C CYS A 157 17.13 -2.24 7.73
N ALA A 158 16.84 -0.98 8.07
CA ALA A 158 16.77 -0.51 9.44
C ALA A 158 15.71 -1.29 10.26
N ALA A 159 15.95 -1.49 11.55
CA ALA A 159 15.14 -2.36 12.40
C ALA A 159 13.66 -1.91 12.53
N GLU A 160 13.36 -0.63 12.31
CA GLU A 160 12.01 -0.08 12.37
C GLU A 160 11.16 -0.36 11.12
N VAL A 161 11.80 -0.70 9.98
CA VAL A 161 11.05 -1.07 8.77
C VAL A 161 10.75 -2.57 8.71
N PRO A 162 9.73 -3.03 7.96
CA PRO A 162 9.31 -4.44 7.97
C PRO A 162 10.44 -5.42 7.65
N CYS A 163 11.20 -5.17 6.57
CA CYS A 163 12.32 -6.03 6.16
C CYS A 163 13.42 -6.13 7.22
N GLY A 164 13.74 -5.02 7.91
CA GLY A 164 14.72 -5.02 9.00
C GLY A 164 14.23 -5.80 10.21
N ALA A 165 12.99 -5.59 10.64
CA ALA A 165 12.40 -6.33 11.76
C ALA A 165 12.41 -7.84 11.52
N THR A 166 12.07 -8.26 10.29
CA THR A 166 12.08 -9.67 9.90
C THR A 166 13.50 -10.22 9.82
N ALA A 167 14.43 -9.47 9.23
CA ALA A 167 15.84 -9.85 9.17
C ALA A 167 16.42 -10.07 10.58
N HIS A 168 16.18 -9.13 11.51
CA HIS A 168 16.63 -9.29 12.90
C HIS A 168 16.00 -10.51 13.58
N THR A 169 14.72 -10.79 13.34
CA THR A 169 14.05 -11.99 13.88
C THR A 169 14.73 -13.27 13.40
N LEU A 170 15.13 -13.34 12.13
CA LEU A 170 15.82 -14.50 11.56
C LEU A 170 17.24 -14.63 12.09
N LEU A 171 17.98 -13.53 12.18
CA LEU A 171 19.34 -13.48 12.72
C LEU A 171 19.36 -13.91 14.20
N ASP A 172 18.43 -13.41 15.00
CA ASP A 172 18.28 -13.79 16.41
C ASP A 172 17.96 -15.27 16.57
N ALA A 173 17.03 -15.81 15.75
CA ALA A 173 16.68 -17.22 15.76
C ALA A 173 17.85 -18.11 15.38
N ALA A 174 18.69 -17.68 14.42
CA ALA A 174 19.90 -18.35 14.03
C ALA A 174 21.09 -18.13 14.99
N SER A 175 20.95 -17.24 15.98
CA SER A 175 22.04 -16.80 16.86
C SER A 175 23.23 -16.21 16.07
N VAL A 176 22.94 -15.50 14.99
CA VAL A 176 23.90 -14.82 14.11
C VAL A 176 23.86 -13.33 14.38
N THR A 177 25.02 -12.70 14.48
CA THR A 177 25.15 -11.25 14.62
C THR A 177 25.85 -10.71 13.39
N VAL A 178 25.15 -9.84 12.66
CA VAL A 178 25.68 -9.13 11.49
C VAL A 178 25.85 -7.66 11.85
N THR A 179 26.96 -7.07 11.44
CA THR A 179 27.17 -5.62 11.50
C THR A 179 27.02 -5.08 10.08
N PRO A 180 25.85 -4.57 9.70
CA PRO A 180 25.64 -4.12 8.32
C PRO A 180 26.49 -2.88 8.03
N ALA A 181 27.00 -2.78 6.80
CA ALA A 181 27.72 -1.62 6.31
C ALA A 181 26.78 -0.40 6.18
N SER A 182 25.49 -0.65 5.94
CA SER A 182 24.43 0.37 5.99
C SER A 182 23.07 -0.25 6.29
N GLU A 183 22.19 0.60 6.83
CA GLU A 183 20.79 0.28 7.12
C GLU A 183 19.89 1.16 6.25
N GLU A 184 19.02 0.53 5.47
CA GLU A 184 18.19 1.19 4.46
C GLU A 184 16.75 1.37 4.96
N GLN A 185 16.07 2.39 4.44
CA GLN A 185 14.69 2.70 4.84
C GLN A 185 13.64 1.84 4.14
N ASN A 186 14.04 1.08 3.10
CA ASN A 186 13.17 0.12 2.40
C ASN A 186 14.01 -0.97 1.72
N VAL A 187 13.33 -2.06 1.36
CA VAL A 187 13.99 -3.25 0.77
C VAL A 187 14.52 -2.99 -0.64
N THR A 188 13.88 -2.12 -1.41
CA THR A 188 14.33 -1.78 -2.77
C THR A 188 15.70 -1.11 -2.74
N ALA A 189 15.98 -0.29 -1.71
CA ALA A 189 17.30 0.31 -1.52
C ALA A 189 18.38 -0.74 -1.19
N VAL A 190 18.04 -1.75 -0.37
CA VAL A 190 18.94 -2.90 -0.11
C VAL A 190 19.26 -3.63 -1.41
N LEU A 191 18.22 -4.03 -2.16
CA LEU A 191 18.38 -4.74 -3.43
C LEU A 191 19.20 -3.93 -4.45
N ALA A 192 18.99 -2.62 -4.51
CA ALA A 192 19.71 -1.73 -5.43
C ALA A 192 21.22 -1.75 -5.17
N LYS A 193 21.66 -1.78 -3.92
CA LYS A 193 23.08 -1.85 -3.56
C LYS A 193 23.74 -3.19 -3.96
N VAL A 194 23.00 -4.29 -3.81
CA VAL A 194 23.51 -5.60 -4.29
C VAL A 194 23.58 -5.59 -5.82
N LYS A 195 22.54 -5.12 -6.51
CA LYS A 195 22.52 -5.03 -7.99
C LYS A 195 23.60 -4.12 -8.58
N SER A 196 23.99 -3.07 -7.88
CA SER A 196 25.04 -2.16 -8.31
C SER A 196 26.45 -2.63 -7.98
N GLY A 197 26.60 -3.68 -7.17
CA GLY A 197 27.88 -4.16 -6.65
C GLY A 197 28.45 -3.25 -5.55
N GLU A 198 27.63 -2.42 -4.90
CA GLU A 198 28.00 -1.63 -3.72
C GLU A 198 27.92 -2.50 -2.45
N ALA A 199 27.23 -3.63 -2.52
CA ALA A 199 27.14 -4.62 -1.46
C ALA A 199 27.29 -6.02 -2.04
N ASP A 200 27.93 -6.92 -1.28
CA ASP A 200 28.13 -8.32 -1.63
C ASP A 200 26.86 -9.14 -1.32
N ALA A 201 26.16 -8.76 -0.25
CA ALA A 201 24.92 -9.40 0.17
C ALA A 201 23.91 -8.41 0.76
N GLY A 202 22.62 -8.76 0.63
CA GLY A 202 21.52 -8.02 1.26
C GLY A 202 20.37 -8.94 1.67
N LEU A 203 19.77 -8.67 2.84
CA LEU A 203 18.57 -9.37 3.28
C LEU A 203 17.33 -8.70 2.66
N VAL A 204 16.65 -9.41 1.76
CA VAL A 204 15.51 -8.93 0.97
C VAL A 204 14.38 -9.97 0.98
N TYR A 205 13.23 -9.63 0.43
CA TYR A 205 12.16 -10.62 0.27
C TYR A 205 12.39 -11.48 -0.99
N ARG A 206 11.87 -12.70 -0.97
CA ARG A 206 11.91 -13.61 -2.14
C ARG A 206 11.29 -13.00 -3.39
N THR A 207 10.27 -12.17 -3.23
CA THR A 207 9.62 -11.44 -4.32
C THR A 207 10.53 -10.39 -4.94
N ASP A 208 11.40 -9.75 -4.16
CA ASP A 208 12.38 -8.78 -4.65
C ASP A 208 13.45 -9.46 -5.51
N VAL A 209 13.92 -10.65 -5.08
CA VAL A 209 14.86 -11.46 -5.88
C VAL A 209 14.20 -11.94 -7.17
N ALA A 210 12.97 -12.45 -7.08
CA ALA A 210 12.22 -12.88 -8.26
C ALA A 210 12.01 -11.74 -9.28
N ALA A 211 11.71 -10.53 -8.79
CA ALA A 211 11.56 -9.35 -9.64
C ALA A 211 12.88 -8.85 -10.23
N ALA A 212 14.00 -9.09 -9.55
CA ALA A 212 15.32 -8.72 -10.05
C ALA A 212 15.81 -9.64 -11.19
N GLY A 213 15.28 -10.86 -11.30
CA GLY A 213 15.68 -11.84 -12.30
C GLY A 213 17.19 -12.09 -12.28
N ASP A 214 17.83 -12.11 -13.43
CA ASP A 214 19.27 -12.42 -13.58
C ASP A 214 20.21 -11.32 -12.99
N ALA A 215 19.66 -10.26 -12.39
CA ALA A 215 20.49 -9.19 -11.83
C ALA A 215 21.06 -9.51 -10.44
N VAL A 216 20.52 -10.52 -9.76
CA VAL A 216 21.02 -11.07 -8.49
C VAL A 216 20.74 -12.56 -8.44
N ASP A 217 21.48 -13.29 -7.62
CA ASP A 217 21.15 -14.66 -7.23
C ASP A 217 20.55 -14.67 -5.82
N ALA A 218 19.77 -15.73 -5.54
CA ALA A 218 19.15 -15.97 -4.25
C ALA A 218 19.90 -17.02 -3.44
N VAL A 219 20.09 -16.74 -2.16
CA VAL A 219 20.47 -17.78 -1.17
C VAL A 219 19.33 -17.94 -0.18
N ASP A 220 18.83 -19.15 -0.04
CA ASP A 220 17.74 -19.45 0.88
C ASP A 220 18.20 -19.35 2.34
N ILE A 221 17.29 -18.85 3.18
CA ILE A 221 17.50 -18.78 4.62
C ILE A 221 16.79 -19.96 5.28
N GLU A 222 17.56 -20.82 5.96
CA GLU A 222 16.99 -21.94 6.72
C GLU A 222 16.03 -21.40 7.79
N GLY A 223 14.78 -21.88 7.80
CA GLY A 223 13.76 -21.47 8.74
C GLY A 223 13.11 -20.10 8.45
N ALA A 224 13.27 -19.56 7.24
CA ALA A 224 12.66 -18.28 6.85
C ALA A 224 11.15 -18.21 7.10
N GLU A 225 10.45 -19.35 7.02
CA GLU A 225 9.01 -19.45 7.26
C GLU A 225 8.60 -19.12 8.70
N ALA A 226 9.53 -19.22 9.66
CA ALA A 226 9.28 -18.87 11.07
C ALA A 226 9.12 -17.36 11.27
N ALA A 227 9.57 -16.56 10.31
CA ALA A 227 9.44 -15.10 10.31
C ALA A 227 8.74 -14.59 9.02
N THR A 228 7.63 -15.25 8.69
CA THR A 228 6.81 -14.83 7.54
C THR A 228 6.19 -13.46 7.80
N ASN A 229 6.38 -12.53 6.86
CA ASN A 229 5.66 -11.26 6.86
C ASN A 229 4.23 -11.45 6.39
N VAL A 230 3.28 -10.89 7.13
CA VAL A 230 1.89 -10.76 6.71
C VAL A 230 1.66 -9.32 6.26
N TYR A 231 1.01 -9.18 5.12
CA TYR A 231 0.77 -7.90 4.46
C TYR A 231 -0.69 -7.50 4.62
N PRO A 232 -1.01 -6.54 5.50
CA PRO A 232 -2.35 -5.95 5.61
C PRO A 232 -2.52 -4.75 4.69
N LEU A 233 -3.77 -4.53 4.22
CA LEU A 233 -4.19 -3.31 3.55
C LEU A 233 -5.49 -2.77 4.16
N THR A 234 -5.71 -1.47 4.02
CA THR A 234 -6.90 -0.78 4.53
C THR A 234 -7.25 0.45 3.71
N ALA A 235 -8.52 0.81 3.68
CA ALA A 235 -8.93 2.16 3.31
C ALA A 235 -8.70 3.10 4.49
N LEU A 236 -8.19 4.30 4.22
CA LEU A 236 -7.97 5.30 5.26
C LEU A 236 -9.28 6.00 5.61
N THR A 237 -9.44 6.40 6.88
CA THR A 237 -10.69 7.01 7.39
C THR A 237 -11.00 8.35 6.73
N ASP A 238 -9.96 9.10 6.34
CA ASP A 238 -10.04 10.39 5.68
C ASP A 238 -9.81 10.29 4.16
N ALA A 239 -10.01 9.09 3.57
CA ALA A 239 -9.89 8.86 2.13
C ALA A 239 -10.71 9.88 1.35
N ALA A 240 -10.09 10.53 0.36
CA ALA A 240 -10.76 11.46 -0.52
C ALA A 240 -11.75 10.73 -1.44
N ASN A 241 -11.44 9.48 -1.79
CA ASN A 241 -12.27 8.63 -2.63
C ASN A 241 -12.54 7.25 -1.97
N PRO A 242 -13.38 7.20 -0.92
CA PRO A 242 -13.63 5.95 -0.19
C PRO A 242 -14.30 4.87 -1.05
N GLY A 243 -15.05 5.26 -2.10
CA GLY A 243 -15.67 4.32 -3.03
C GLY A 243 -14.65 3.57 -3.88
N ALA A 244 -13.70 4.29 -4.48
CA ALA A 244 -12.62 3.68 -5.25
C ALA A 244 -11.66 2.89 -4.35
N ALA A 245 -11.36 3.39 -3.13
CA ALA A 245 -10.55 2.67 -2.16
C ALA A 245 -11.15 1.30 -1.79
N ALA A 246 -12.44 1.26 -1.45
CA ALA A 246 -13.13 0.01 -1.13
C ALA A 246 -13.17 -0.94 -2.33
N ALA A 247 -13.41 -0.43 -3.55
CA ALA A 247 -13.42 -1.24 -4.76
C ALA A 247 -12.02 -1.82 -5.08
N PHE A 248 -10.97 -1.02 -4.93
CA PHE A 248 -9.59 -1.48 -5.12
C PHE A 248 -9.21 -2.57 -4.11
N ILE A 249 -9.53 -2.40 -2.83
CA ILE A 249 -9.31 -3.42 -1.80
C ILE A 249 -10.05 -4.71 -2.15
N ALA A 250 -11.33 -4.61 -2.53
CA ALA A 250 -12.11 -5.77 -2.96
C ALA A 250 -11.50 -6.46 -4.18
N PHE A 251 -10.93 -5.69 -5.12
CA PHE A 251 -10.22 -6.23 -6.28
C PHE A 251 -8.93 -6.97 -5.87
N VAL A 252 -8.10 -6.39 -4.99
CA VAL A 252 -6.88 -7.03 -4.47
C VAL A 252 -7.21 -8.37 -3.79
N LEU A 253 -8.31 -8.43 -3.04
CA LEU A 253 -8.76 -9.63 -2.31
C LEU A 253 -9.47 -10.64 -3.22
N SER A 254 -9.86 -10.28 -4.45
CA SER A 254 -10.52 -11.16 -5.40
C SER A 254 -9.59 -12.25 -5.94
N ASP A 255 -10.17 -13.30 -6.55
CA ASP A 255 -9.38 -14.36 -7.22
C ASP A 255 -8.42 -13.79 -8.28
N ALA A 256 -8.82 -12.73 -8.99
CA ALA A 256 -8.00 -12.06 -10.00
C ALA A 256 -6.81 -11.34 -9.35
N GLY A 257 -7.05 -10.52 -8.33
CA GLY A 257 -5.99 -9.83 -7.58
C GLY A 257 -5.03 -10.80 -6.90
N GLN A 258 -5.56 -11.86 -6.29
CA GLN A 258 -4.77 -12.92 -5.67
C GLN A 258 -3.95 -13.71 -6.71
N SER A 259 -4.42 -13.81 -7.96
CA SER A 259 -3.62 -14.41 -9.03
C SER A 259 -2.41 -13.55 -9.37
N VAL A 260 -2.59 -12.24 -9.49
CA VAL A 260 -1.47 -11.30 -9.73
C VAL A 260 -0.44 -11.43 -8.61
N LEU A 261 -0.86 -11.39 -7.34
CA LEU A 261 0.06 -11.52 -6.21
C LEU A 261 0.87 -12.81 -6.25
N ARG A 262 0.23 -13.95 -6.57
CA ARG A 262 0.93 -15.24 -6.73
C ARG A 262 1.93 -15.22 -7.88
N ASP A 263 1.61 -14.59 -9.01
CA ASP A 263 2.49 -14.49 -10.18
C ASP A 263 3.75 -13.68 -9.86
N PHE A 264 3.66 -12.72 -8.93
CA PHE A 264 4.78 -11.98 -8.38
C PHE A 264 5.48 -12.71 -7.19
N GLY A 265 5.05 -13.93 -6.84
CA GLY A 265 5.71 -14.77 -5.83
C GLY A 265 5.23 -14.56 -4.40
N PHE A 266 4.20 -13.77 -4.15
CA PHE A 266 3.61 -13.66 -2.81
C PHE A 266 2.87 -14.95 -2.42
N GLY A 267 2.90 -15.27 -1.13
CA GLY A 267 2.06 -16.31 -0.54
C GLY A 267 0.65 -15.80 -0.24
N ALA A 268 -0.29 -16.74 -0.04
CA ALA A 268 -1.61 -16.41 0.45
C ALA A 268 -1.56 -15.90 1.90
N PRO A 269 -2.53 -15.05 2.34
CA PRO A 269 -2.63 -14.56 3.70
C PRO A 269 -2.93 -15.65 4.73
#